data_0f7ccc92acb67197e03ec4d4fbdafd44
#
_entry.id   0f7ccc92acb67197e03ec4d4fbdafd44
#
_cell.length_a   1.000
_cell.length_b   1.000
_cell.length_c   1.000
_cell.angle_alpha   90.00
_cell.angle_beta   90.00
_cell.angle_gamma   90.00
#
_symmetry.space_group_name_H-M   'P 1'
#
loop_
_entity.id
_entity.type
_entity.pdbx_description
1 polymer ?
#
loop_
_entity_poly.entity_id
_entity_poly.type
_entity_poly.pdbx_seq_one_letter_code
_entity_poly.pdbx_strand_id
1 'polypeptide(L)'
;MDTKIIEKLRLAGEIAQKALKYAESLVKPNVKLLYICEKIEEMIIKEGGKPAFPLNISVNNIAAHYTSPPNDMRRLPSKGVVKIDLGVHIDGYIVDTARTIILGGNYAKLVKTAKEALDAAIQIIKDGVKVSEIGEVIEKKIVESGFKPIRNLTGHVMELSLIHI
;
A
#
# COMPACT_ATOMS: atom_id res chain seq x y z
N MET A 1 2.24 -18.68 17.41
CA MET A 1 1.04 -18.00 16.85
C MET A 1 0.03 -19.08 16.49
N ASP A 2 -1.24 -18.91 16.83
CA ASP A 2 -2.30 -19.88 16.51
C ASP A 2 -2.39 -20.10 14.98
N THR A 3 -2.49 -21.36 14.55
CA THR A 3 -2.59 -21.74 13.13
C THR A 3 -3.77 -21.04 12.44
N LYS A 4 -4.90 -20.89 13.14
CA LYS A 4 -6.09 -20.18 12.63
C LYS A 4 -5.82 -18.69 12.36
N ILE A 5 -4.97 -18.04 13.17
CA ILE A 5 -4.58 -16.65 12.95
C ILE A 5 -3.73 -16.54 11.68
N ILE A 6 -2.77 -17.46 11.51
CA ILE A 6 -1.93 -17.49 10.31
C ILE A 6 -2.75 -17.70 9.04
N GLU A 7 -3.75 -18.59 9.08
CA GLU A 7 -4.66 -18.84 7.95
C GLU A 7 -5.45 -17.58 7.58
N LYS A 8 -5.98 -16.84 8.58
CA LYS A 8 -6.70 -15.57 8.33
C LYS A 8 -5.81 -14.49 7.74
N LEU A 9 -4.59 -14.33 8.26
CA LEU A 9 -3.62 -13.39 7.69
C LEU A 9 -3.21 -13.76 6.26
N ARG A 10 -3.03 -15.04 5.95
CA ARG A 10 -2.75 -15.50 4.59
C ARG A 10 -3.90 -15.19 3.64
N LEU A 11 -5.14 -15.52 4.05
CA LEU A 11 -6.32 -15.23 3.23
C LEU A 11 -6.47 -13.71 2.99
N ALA A 12 -6.30 -12.89 4.03
CA ALA A 12 -6.29 -11.43 3.88
C ALA A 12 -5.21 -10.96 2.90
N GLY A 13 -4.00 -11.53 2.98
CA GLY A 13 -2.89 -11.24 2.07
C GLY A 13 -3.16 -11.64 0.62
N GLU A 14 -3.78 -12.79 0.38
CA GLU A 14 -4.17 -13.24 -0.95
C GLU A 14 -5.20 -12.30 -1.58
N ILE A 15 -6.21 -11.88 -0.81
CA ILE A 15 -7.22 -10.92 -1.25
C ILE A 15 -6.56 -9.57 -1.55
N ALA A 16 -5.66 -9.08 -0.67
CA ALA A 16 -4.95 -7.83 -0.87
C ALA A 16 -4.10 -7.84 -2.14
N GLN A 17 -3.40 -8.94 -2.43
CA GLN A 17 -2.63 -9.08 -3.68
C GLN A 17 -3.52 -9.08 -4.93
N LYS A 18 -4.67 -9.77 -4.89
CA LYS A 18 -5.64 -9.74 -5.97
C LYS A 18 -6.18 -8.32 -6.18
N ALA A 19 -6.48 -7.59 -5.09
CA ALA A 19 -6.96 -6.22 -5.13
C ALA A 19 -5.92 -5.28 -5.74
N LEU A 20 -4.64 -5.38 -5.37
CA LEU A 20 -3.55 -4.61 -6.00
C LEU A 20 -3.38 -4.92 -7.49
N LYS A 21 -3.49 -6.19 -7.88
CA LYS A 21 -3.44 -6.57 -9.30
C LYS A 21 -4.64 -6.03 -10.08
N TYR A 22 -5.82 -6.05 -9.48
CA TYR A 22 -7.02 -5.45 -10.07
C TYR A 22 -6.88 -3.93 -10.22
N ALA A 23 -6.32 -3.25 -9.20
CA ALA A 23 -6.03 -1.83 -9.25
C ALA A 23 -5.15 -1.44 -10.45
N GLU A 24 -4.13 -2.24 -10.79
CA GLU A 24 -3.28 -2.01 -11.96
C GLU A 24 -4.08 -1.95 -13.27
N SER A 25 -5.16 -2.72 -13.38
CA SER A 25 -6.03 -2.72 -14.56
C SER A 25 -6.94 -1.49 -14.65
N LEU A 26 -7.29 -0.89 -13.50
CA LEU A 26 -8.18 0.26 -13.39
C LEU A 26 -7.44 1.60 -13.47
N VAL A 27 -6.19 1.66 -13.01
CA VAL A 27 -5.38 2.89 -12.97
C VAL A 27 -4.95 3.28 -14.38
N LYS A 28 -5.77 4.13 -15.01
CA LYS A 28 -5.54 4.66 -16.37
C LYS A 28 -5.80 6.17 -16.39
N PRO A 29 -5.16 6.92 -17.29
CA PRO A 29 -5.44 8.35 -17.47
C PRO A 29 -6.93 8.64 -17.56
N ASN A 30 -7.35 9.76 -16.95
CA ASN A 30 -8.72 10.28 -16.96
C ASN A 30 -9.78 9.44 -16.21
N VAL A 31 -9.43 8.30 -15.60
CA VAL A 31 -10.34 7.54 -14.73
C VAL A 31 -10.57 8.32 -13.43
N LYS A 32 -11.79 8.33 -12.90
CA LYS A 32 -12.12 8.98 -11.62
C LYS A 32 -11.46 8.23 -10.45
N LEU A 33 -10.92 8.97 -9.48
CA LEU A 33 -10.33 8.38 -8.27
C LEU A 33 -11.37 7.59 -7.49
N LEU A 34 -12.54 8.18 -7.26
CA LEU A 34 -13.65 7.54 -6.54
C LEU A 34 -14.04 6.19 -7.17
N TYR A 35 -14.15 6.14 -8.50
CA TYR A 35 -14.49 4.90 -9.20
C TYR A 35 -13.48 3.77 -8.92
N ILE A 36 -12.17 4.11 -8.88
CA ILE A 36 -11.12 3.14 -8.58
C ILE A 36 -11.27 2.63 -7.14
N CYS A 37 -11.49 3.54 -6.19
CA CYS A 37 -11.67 3.19 -4.77
C CYS A 37 -12.85 2.23 -4.61
N GLU A 38 -14.02 2.62 -5.11
CA GLU A 38 -15.24 1.82 -5.03
C GLU A 38 -15.06 0.41 -5.63
N LYS A 39 -14.46 0.32 -6.83
CA LYS A 39 -14.27 -0.98 -7.51
C LYS A 39 -13.31 -1.90 -6.78
N ILE A 40 -12.27 -1.36 -6.16
CA ILE A 40 -11.32 -2.16 -5.38
C ILE A 40 -11.97 -2.63 -4.08
N GLU A 41 -12.68 -1.76 -3.37
CA GLU A 41 -13.39 -2.11 -2.12
C GLU A 41 -14.51 -3.13 -2.38
N GLU A 42 -15.30 -2.97 -3.45
CA GLU A 42 -16.30 -3.95 -3.89
C GLU A 42 -15.65 -5.34 -4.15
N MET A 43 -14.49 -5.35 -4.79
CA MET A 43 -13.76 -6.58 -5.08
C MET A 43 -13.27 -7.26 -3.80
N ILE A 44 -12.72 -6.51 -2.84
CA ILE A 44 -12.28 -7.03 -1.54
C ILE A 44 -13.45 -7.73 -0.83
N ILE A 45 -14.62 -7.08 -0.80
CA ILE A 45 -15.83 -7.62 -0.18
C ILE A 45 -16.30 -8.89 -0.90
N LYS A 46 -16.29 -8.88 -2.23
CA LYS A 46 -16.69 -10.04 -3.05
C LYS A 46 -15.80 -11.26 -2.83
N GLU A 47 -14.50 -11.05 -2.57
CA GLU A 47 -13.55 -12.13 -2.26
C GLU A 47 -13.64 -12.62 -0.79
N GLY A 48 -14.56 -12.07 0.01
CA GLY A 48 -14.80 -12.47 1.40
C GLY A 48 -13.96 -11.75 2.45
N GLY A 49 -13.17 -10.73 2.05
CA GLY A 49 -12.47 -9.82 2.95
C GLY A 49 -13.33 -8.61 3.30
N LYS A 50 -12.77 -7.75 4.16
CA LYS A 50 -13.32 -6.41 4.42
C LYS A 50 -12.18 -5.40 4.35
N PRO A 51 -12.40 -4.17 3.84
CA PRO A 51 -11.43 -3.09 3.96
C PRO A 51 -11.12 -2.81 5.43
N ALA A 52 -9.83 -2.76 5.78
CA ALA A 52 -9.38 -2.41 7.13
C ALA A 52 -9.42 -0.90 7.37
N PHE A 53 -9.30 -0.14 6.30
CA PHE A 53 -9.46 1.32 6.23
C PHE A 53 -9.94 1.69 4.82
N PRO A 54 -10.52 2.89 4.63
CA PRO A 54 -10.90 3.36 3.30
C PRO A 54 -9.69 3.38 2.36
N LEU A 55 -9.85 2.87 1.15
CA LEU A 55 -8.74 2.79 0.19
C LEU A 55 -8.11 4.17 -0.03
N ASN A 56 -6.79 4.26 0.10
CA ASN A 56 -6.02 5.45 -0.17
C ASN A 56 -5.51 5.44 -1.62
N ILE A 57 -5.76 6.54 -2.35
CA ILE A 57 -5.32 6.75 -3.73
C ILE A 57 -4.54 8.05 -3.85
N SER A 58 -3.25 8.00 -3.65
CA SER A 58 -2.37 9.17 -3.60
C SER A 58 -1.69 9.41 -4.95
N VAL A 59 -1.83 10.63 -5.49
CA VAL A 59 -1.35 10.99 -6.83
C VAL A 59 -0.23 12.01 -6.74
N ASN A 60 0.88 11.75 -7.42
CA ASN A 60 2.05 12.61 -7.57
C ASN A 60 2.62 13.08 -6.21
N ASN A 61 2.48 14.36 -5.89
CA ASN A 61 3.00 15.00 -4.68
C ASN A 61 2.24 14.66 -3.39
N ILE A 62 1.09 14.01 -3.49
CA ILE A 62 0.40 13.47 -2.31
C ILE A 62 1.11 12.17 -1.92
N ALA A 63 1.78 12.19 -0.78
CA ALA A 63 2.61 11.05 -0.36
C ALA A 63 1.79 9.87 0.15
N ALA A 64 0.75 10.13 0.97
CA ALA A 64 -0.06 9.10 1.63
C ALA A 64 -1.43 9.65 2.07
N HIS A 65 -2.30 8.74 2.53
CA HIS A 65 -3.52 9.00 3.29
C HIS A 65 -4.59 9.82 2.54
N TYR A 66 -4.54 9.86 1.21
CA TYR A 66 -5.61 10.48 0.45
C TYR A 66 -6.67 9.46 0.09
N THR A 67 -7.83 9.60 0.68
CA THR A 67 -9.05 8.85 0.33
C THR A 67 -9.96 9.73 -0.52
N SER A 68 -10.53 9.18 -1.59
CA SER A 68 -11.47 9.88 -2.46
C SER A 68 -12.82 10.05 -1.74
N PRO A 69 -13.26 11.28 -1.42
CA PRO A 69 -14.52 11.50 -0.73
C PRO A 69 -15.73 11.20 -1.64
N PRO A 70 -16.93 11.02 -1.05
CA PRO A 70 -18.16 10.92 -1.83
C PRO A 70 -18.30 12.07 -2.82
N ASN A 71 -18.74 11.76 -4.05
CA ASN A 71 -18.87 12.71 -5.16
C ASN A 71 -17.56 13.36 -5.66
N ASP A 72 -16.42 12.78 -5.36
CA ASP A 72 -15.14 13.27 -5.90
C ASP A 72 -15.12 13.20 -7.42
N MET A 73 -14.94 14.38 -8.05
CA MET A 73 -14.85 14.51 -9.50
C MET A 73 -13.42 14.42 -10.04
N ARG A 74 -12.42 14.31 -9.16
CA ARG A 74 -11.00 14.23 -9.56
C ARG A 74 -10.74 12.99 -10.39
N ARG A 75 -9.87 13.21 -11.39
CA ARG A 75 -9.46 12.17 -12.33
C ARG A 75 -7.95 12.02 -12.31
N LEU A 76 -7.50 10.84 -12.67
CA LEU A 76 -6.09 10.57 -12.83
C LEU A 76 -5.49 11.41 -13.97
N PRO A 77 -4.27 11.95 -13.77
CA PRO A 77 -3.57 12.70 -14.80
C PRO A 77 -3.11 11.78 -15.94
N SER A 78 -2.69 12.39 -17.06
CA SER A 78 -2.12 11.67 -18.20
C SER A 78 -0.71 11.14 -17.94
N LYS A 79 0.04 11.75 -16.99
CA LYS A 79 1.39 11.36 -16.59
C LYS A 79 1.55 11.54 -15.09
N GLY A 80 2.35 10.66 -14.48
CA GLY A 80 2.63 10.72 -13.05
C GLY A 80 2.70 9.35 -12.39
N VAL A 81 2.63 9.34 -11.08
CA VAL A 81 2.57 8.14 -10.25
C VAL A 81 1.30 8.12 -9.43
N VAL A 82 0.73 6.95 -9.29
CA VAL A 82 -0.46 6.70 -8.46
C VAL A 82 -0.11 5.63 -7.46
N LYS A 83 -0.22 5.94 -6.18
CA LYS A 83 -0.06 4.97 -5.11
C LYS A 83 -1.42 4.51 -4.62
N ILE A 84 -1.67 3.23 -4.74
CA ILE A 84 -2.81 2.54 -4.15
C ILE A 84 -2.32 1.91 -2.85
N ASP A 85 -3.02 2.22 -1.77
CA ASP A 85 -2.69 1.76 -0.44
C ASP A 85 -3.99 1.24 0.19
N LEU A 86 -4.00 -0.03 0.55
CA LEU A 86 -5.19 -0.75 0.98
C LEU A 86 -4.89 -1.71 2.13
N GLY A 87 -5.82 -1.78 3.04
CA GLY A 87 -5.85 -2.79 4.08
C GLY A 87 -7.00 -3.76 3.87
N VAL A 88 -6.72 -5.04 4.09
CA VAL A 88 -7.74 -6.10 4.09
C VAL A 88 -7.72 -6.81 5.43
N HIS A 89 -8.88 -7.13 5.97
CA HIS A 89 -8.96 -7.97 7.16
C HIS A 89 -9.93 -9.14 7.01
N ILE A 90 -9.61 -10.23 7.69
CA ILE A 90 -10.50 -11.36 7.96
C ILE A 90 -10.68 -11.45 9.48
N ASP A 91 -11.90 -11.27 9.95
CA ASP A 91 -12.23 -11.27 11.39
C ASP A 91 -11.32 -10.36 12.24
N GLY A 92 -10.94 -9.20 11.70
CA GLY A 92 -10.10 -8.21 12.37
C GLY A 92 -8.57 -8.45 12.24
N TYR A 93 -8.12 -9.54 11.64
CA TYR A 93 -6.70 -9.78 11.35
C TYR A 93 -6.33 -9.06 10.05
N ILE A 94 -5.54 -7.99 10.17
CA ILE A 94 -5.27 -7.01 9.12
C ILE A 94 -3.99 -7.35 8.36
N VAL A 95 -4.04 -7.16 7.05
CA VAL A 95 -2.89 -7.01 6.17
C VAL A 95 -2.96 -5.64 5.52
N ASP A 96 -1.86 -4.90 5.58
CA ASP A 96 -1.71 -3.56 5.04
C ASP A 96 -0.63 -3.56 3.95
N THR A 97 -0.94 -3.02 2.78
CA THR A 97 -0.05 -3.07 1.62
C THR A 97 -0.30 -1.94 0.64
N ALA A 98 0.75 -1.50 -0.04
CA ALA A 98 0.66 -0.46 -1.05
C ALA A 98 1.43 -0.81 -2.32
N ARG A 99 0.99 -0.22 -3.44
CA ARG A 99 1.68 -0.31 -4.73
C ARG A 99 1.64 1.00 -5.47
N THR A 100 2.76 1.36 -6.10
CA THR A 100 2.85 2.53 -6.97
C THR A 100 2.78 2.12 -8.44
N ILE A 101 1.88 2.75 -9.19
CA ILE A 101 1.64 2.55 -10.62
C ILE A 101 2.08 3.79 -11.37
N ILE A 102 2.83 3.62 -12.46
CA ILE A 102 3.31 4.73 -13.30
C ILE A 102 2.35 4.90 -14.48
N LEU A 103 1.73 6.08 -14.60
CA LEU A 103 0.90 6.46 -15.75
C LEU A 103 1.72 7.00 -16.93
N GLY A 104 2.99 7.30 -16.70
CA GLY A 104 3.93 7.86 -17.67
C GLY A 104 4.85 8.88 -17.02
N GLY A 105 5.92 9.30 -17.75
CA GLY A 105 6.97 10.15 -17.20
C GLY A 105 8.17 9.36 -16.68
N ASN A 106 9.17 10.05 -16.16
CA ASN A 106 10.44 9.46 -15.75
C ASN A 106 10.46 9.11 -14.24
N TYR A 107 9.60 8.20 -13.81
CA TYR A 107 9.45 7.81 -12.40
C TYR A 107 9.96 6.39 -12.10
N ALA A 108 10.43 5.67 -13.10
CA ALA A 108 10.83 4.26 -12.96
C ALA A 108 11.89 4.05 -11.87
N LYS A 109 12.91 4.92 -11.80
CA LYS A 109 13.95 4.85 -10.77
C LYS A 109 13.37 5.06 -9.36
N LEU A 110 12.46 6.03 -9.18
CA LEU A 110 11.82 6.31 -7.90
C LEU A 110 11.01 5.10 -7.41
N VAL A 111 10.15 4.55 -8.27
CA VAL A 111 9.30 3.41 -7.93
C VAL A 111 10.12 2.15 -7.65
N LYS A 112 11.16 1.91 -8.47
CA LYS A 112 12.08 0.80 -8.27
C LYS A 112 12.82 0.92 -6.94
N THR A 113 13.32 2.11 -6.59
CA THR A 113 14.01 2.33 -5.32
C THR A 113 13.11 2.05 -4.11
N ALA A 114 11.85 2.50 -4.15
CA ALA A 114 10.89 2.21 -3.06
C ALA A 114 10.65 0.70 -2.90
N LYS A 115 10.50 -0.01 -4.02
CA LYS A 115 10.36 -1.47 -4.00
C LYS A 115 11.60 -2.17 -3.46
N GLU A 116 12.79 -1.79 -3.91
CA GLU A 116 14.05 -2.38 -3.44
C GLU A 116 14.30 -2.09 -1.96
N ALA A 117 13.87 -0.93 -1.44
CA ALA A 117 13.95 -0.62 -0.01
C ALA A 117 13.03 -1.54 0.82
N LEU A 118 11.80 -1.81 0.34
CA LEU A 118 10.90 -2.78 0.95
C LEU A 118 11.47 -4.20 0.91
N ASP A 119 11.98 -4.64 -0.25
CA ASP A 119 12.57 -5.97 -0.42
C ASP A 119 13.76 -6.16 0.54
N ALA A 120 14.62 -5.14 0.68
CA ALA A 120 15.75 -5.16 1.62
C ALA A 120 15.29 -5.23 3.09
N ALA A 121 14.24 -4.51 3.46
CA ALA A 121 13.64 -4.59 4.79
C ALA A 121 13.13 -6.00 5.09
N ILE A 122 12.40 -6.61 4.15
CA ILE A 122 11.85 -7.96 4.29
C ILE A 122 12.95 -9.00 4.55
N GLN A 123 14.12 -8.85 3.91
CA GLN A 123 15.25 -9.80 4.06
C GLN A 123 15.83 -9.83 5.48
N ILE A 124 15.70 -8.77 6.26
CA ILE A 124 16.25 -8.71 7.61
C ILE A 124 15.21 -8.98 8.72
N ILE A 125 13.92 -9.07 8.36
CA ILE A 125 12.84 -9.32 9.34
C ILE A 125 12.98 -10.73 9.90
N LYS A 126 13.20 -10.78 11.20
CA LYS A 126 13.27 -12.03 11.99
C LYS A 126 12.91 -11.73 13.45
N ASP A 127 12.72 -12.77 14.25
CA ASP A 127 12.53 -12.61 15.68
C ASP A 127 13.73 -11.88 16.31
N GLY A 128 13.43 -10.89 17.16
CA GLY A 128 14.44 -10.06 17.85
C GLY A 128 15.05 -8.93 17.02
N VAL A 129 14.72 -8.76 15.71
CA VAL A 129 15.20 -7.60 14.95
C VAL A 129 14.61 -6.30 15.52
N LYS A 130 15.44 -5.27 15.66
CA LYS A 130 14.98 -3.96 16.14
C LYS A 130 14.33 -3.18 14.98
N VAL A 131 13.26 -2.46 15.29
CA VAL A 131 12.58 -1.59 14.31
C VAL A 131 13.54 -0.55 13.72
N SER A 132 14.50 -0.06 14.53
CA SER A 132 15.56 0.87 14.08
C SER A 132 16.46 0.27 12.99
N GLU A 133 16.79 -1.03 13.08
CA GLU A 133 17.61 -1.71 12.06
C GLU A 133 16.85 -1.81 10.73
N ILE A 134 15.54 -2.05 10.78
CA ILE A 134 14.68 -2.05 9.60
C ILE A 134 14.65 -0.65 8.97
N GLY A 135 14.46 0.40 9.79
CA GLY A 135 14.47 1.79 9.34
C GLY A 135 15.80 2.20 8.70
N GLU A 136 16.93 1.79 9.29
CA GLU A 136 18.27 2.06 8.78
C GLU A 136 18.49 1.43 7.38
N VAL A 137 18.08 0.19 7.18
CA VAL A 137 18.19 -0.49 5.89
C VAL A 137 17.36 0.22 4.82
N ILE A 138 16.12 0.63 5.16
CA ILE A 138 15.25 1.39 4.25
C ILE A 138 15.89 2.73 3.89
N GLU A 139 16.32 3.52 4.90
CA GLU A 139 16.94 4.83 4.68
C GLU A 139 18.19 4.72 3.82
N LYS A 140 19.09 3.79 4.15
CA LYS A 140 20.32 3.54 3.40
C LYS A 140 20.03 3.27 1.93
N LYS A 141 19.10 2.36 1.63
CA LYS A 141 18.76 1.99 0.25
C LYS A 141 18.20 3.17 -0.55
N ILE A 142 17.36 4.00 0.08
CA ILE A 142 16.76 5.18 -0.56
C ILE A 142 17.84 6.25 -0.82
N VAL A 143 18.69 6.54 0.16
CA VAL A 143 19.72 7.56 0.06
C VAL A 143 20.81 7.19 -0.97
N GLU A 144 21.27 5.93 -0.99
CA GLU A 144 22.21 5.42 -1.98
C GLU A 144 21.68 5.54 -3.42
N SER A 145 20.36 5.49 -3.59
CA SER A 145 19.71 5.70 -4.89
C SER A 145 19.55 7.16 -5.27
N GLY A 146 19.97 8.11 -4.41
CA GLY A 146 19.89 9.55 -4.63
C GLY A 146 18.53 10.18 -4.28
N PHE A 147 17.70 9.49 -3.51
CA PHE A 147 16.42 9.99 -3.01
C PHE A 147 16.48 10.28 -1.50
N LYS A 148 15.42 10.88 -0.98
CA LYS A 148 15.25 11.14 0.45
C LYS A 148 14.01 10.41 0.97
N PRO A 149 14.10 9.67 2.08
CA PRO A 149 12.92 9.09 2.73
C PRO A 149 12.05 10.20 3.34
N ILE A 150 10.75 9.93 3.42
CA ILE A 150 9.81 10.79 4.13
C ILE A 150 9.93 10.47 5.62
N ARG A 151 10.57 11.37 6.40
CA ARG A 151 10.93 11.10 7.80
C ARG A 151 9.76 11.08 8.78
N ASN A 152 8.64 11.70 8.43
CA ASN A 152 7.43 11.74 9.25
C ASN A 152 6.42 10.63 8.95
N LEU A 153 6.74 9.71 8.02
CA LEU A 153 6.02 8.48 7.80
C LEU A 153 6.88 7.32 8.28
N THR A 154 6.41 6.62 9.30
CA THR A 154 7.14 5.53 9.95
C THR A 154 6.33 4.23 9.87
N GLY A 155 6.96 3.11 10.20
CA GLY A 155 6.25 1.88 10.48
C GLY A 155 5.37 2.02 11.73
N HIS A 156 4.35 1.17 11.84
CA HIS A 156 3.42 1.17 12.95
C HIS A 156 3.07 -0.27 13.36
N VAL A 157 2.56 -0.42 14.57
CA VAL A 157 2.05 -1.69 15.08
C VAL A 157 0.61 -1.88 14.57
N MET A 158 0.28 -3.13 14.25
CA MET A 158 -1.09 -3.53 13.96
C MET A 158 -1.56 -4.50 15.03
N GLU A 159 -2.74 -4.24 15.58
CA GLU A 159 -3.46 -5.12 16.48
C GLU A 159 -4.76 -5.58 15.85
N LEU A 160 -5.51 -6.44 16.56
CA LEU A 160 -6.80 -6.92 16.08
C LEU A 160 -7.78 -5.76 15.85
N SER A 161 -8.21 -5.58 14.62
CA SER A 161 -9.11 -4.49 14.17
C SER A 161 -8.59 -3.07 14.43
N LEU A 162 -7.28 -2.89 14.68
CA LEU A 162 -6.71 -1.60 15.01
C LEU A 162 -5.34 -1.40 14.34
N ILE A 163 -5.18 -0.26 13.70
CA ILE A 163 -3.91 0.23 13.17
C ILE A 163 -3.47 1.41 14.02
N HIS A 164 -2.33 1.26 14.70
CA HIS A 164 -1.71 2.34 15.45
C HIS A 164 -0.80 3.15 14.53
N ILE A 165 -1.23 4.34 14.22
CA ILE A 165 -0.46 5.31 13.41
C ILE A 165 0.23 6.31 14.34
#